data_e5fd18c107ed76f20026e8ef02c3aa4b
#
_entry.id   e5fd18c107ed76f20026e8ef02c3aa4b
#
_cell.length_a   1.000
_cell.length_b   1.000
_cell.length_c   1.000
_cell.angle_alpha   90.00
_cell.angle_beta   90.00
_cell.angle_gamma   90.00
#
_symmetry.space_group_name_H-M   'P 1'
#
loop_
_entity.id
_entity.type
_entity.pdbx_description
1 polymer ?
#
loop_
_entity_poly.entity_id
_entity_poly.type
_entity_poly.pdbx_seq_one_letter_code
_entity_poly.pdbx_strand_id
1 'polypeptide(L)'
;MKPRDPIAQLLTHEVINMPSYMGNQDLWKGDSALRNWIKVQGGIEHSDHLARVGRLTGLEETFEKAHQANRYGPELRAYDRYGMRINSVEYHPAYHDLMDLAISNKMHNFAWANEGKGGHVGQSALTYMFCQPEGGVMCPMAMTYSVVPSLRLSPSLAREWMPRLMSTKYDKRDIPAEEKTSAMIGMFMTEKQGGSDVRSKSTVAVPDKDGYLLTGHKFFCSAPMCDAFLVLANTDSNGISCFLVPRWMPNGTRNNLFIQRMKDKLGNKSNASTEMEL
;
A
#
# COMPACT_ATOMS: atom_id res chain seq x y z
N MET A 1 9.31 29.51 2.31
CA MET A 1 8.48 30.71 2.01
C MET A 1 7.19 30.52 2.81
N LYS A 2 6.79 31.46 3.65
CA LYS A 2 5.49 31.33 4.34
C LYS A 2 4.38 31.34 3.27
N PRO A 3 3.38 30.45 3.35
CA PRO A 3 2.24 30.50 2.46
C PRO A 3 1.59 31.90 2.59
N ARG A 4 1.13 32.44 1.49
CA ARG A 4 0.32 33.68 1.54
C ARG A 4 -1.06 33.28 2.05
N ASP A 5 -1.62 34.09 2.94
CA ASP A 5 -3.00 33.92 3.36
C ASP A 5 -3.92 34.00 2.13
N PRO A 6 -4.90 33.08 2.00
CA PRO A 6 -5.86 33.13 0.90
C PRO A 6 -6.66 34.43 0.92
N ILE A 7 -6.98 34.95 -0.26
CA ILE A 7 -7.89 36.09 -0.39
C ILE A 7 -9.32 35.55 -0.51
N ALA A 8 -10.15 35.81 0.51
CA ALA A 8 -11.54 35.39 0.54
C ALA A 8 -12.52 36.45 0.02
N GLN A 9 -12.07 37.70 -0.15
CA GLN A 9 -12.91 38.80 -0.58
C GLN A 9 -12.31 39.52 -1.82
N LEU A 10 -13.14 39.73 -2.82
CA LEU A 10 -12.88 40.55 -4.00
C LEU A 10 -13.96 41.60 -4.15
N LEU A 11 -13.79 42.56 -5.08
CA LEU A 11 -14.82 43.58 -5.35
C LEU A 11 -16.14 43.02 -5.86
N THR A 12 -16.10 41.81 -6.46
CA THR A 12 -17.24 41.14 -7.09
C THR A 12 -17.95 40.15 -6.16
N HIS A 13 -17.25 39.62 -5.17
CA HIS A 13 -17.78 38.58 -4.28
C HIS A 13 -16.89 38.36 -3.03
N GLU A 14 -17.46 37.69 -2.06
CA GLU A 14 -16.80 37.21 -0.85
C GLU A 14 -17.09 35.70 -0.67
N VAL A 15 -16.11 34.94 -0.22
CA VAL A 15 -16.28 33.51 0.11
C VAL A 15 -16.78 33.41 1.56
N ILE A 16 -18.09 33.18 1.73
CA ILE A 16 -18.72 33.17 3.05
C ILE A 16 -19.35 31.82 3.44
N ASN A 17 -19.44 30.87 2.50
CA ASN A 17 -20.12 29.58 2.69
C ASN A 17 -19.17 28.39 2.70
N MET A 18 -17.90 28.64 2.94
CA MET A 18 -16.87 27.58 3.07
C MET A 18 -16.44 27.45 4.53
N PRO A 19 -16.17 26.20 4.99
CA PRO A 19 -15.62 26.01 6.31
C PRO A 19 -14.23 26.67 6.41
N SER A 20 -13.88 27.12 7.60
CA SER A 20 -12.53 27.63 7.86
C SER A 20 -11.51 26.50 7.71
N TYR A 21 -10.29 26.90 7.37
CA TYR A 21 -9.17 26.00 7.30
C TYR A 21 -8.90 25.31 8.65
N MET A 22 -8.71 23.99 8.64
CA MET A 22 -8.64 23.20 9.88
C MET A 22 -7.27 23.30 10.59
N GLY A 23 -6.19 23.60 9.86
CA GLY A 23 -4.84 23.60 10.41
C GLY A 23 -4.40 22.26 10.97
N ASN A 24 -3.49 22.30 11.96
CA ASN A 24 -3.03 21.11 12.65
C ASN A 24 -4.13 20.52 13.54
N GLN A 25 -4.34 19.22 13.42
CA GLN A 25 -5.29 18.42 14.22
C GLN A 25 -4.54 17.40 15.09
N ASP A 26 -5.13 16.99 16.18
CA ASP A 26 -4.73 15.78 16.90
C ASP A 26 -5.84 14.73 16.72
N LEU A 27 -5.65 13.84 15.73
CA LEU A 27 -6.68 12.87 15.33
C LEU A 27 -6.96 11.81 16.41
N TRP A 28 -6.05 11.63 17.36
CA TRP A 28 -6.29 10.80 18.53
C TRP A 28 -7.04 11.55 19.63
N LYS A 29 -6.53 12.73 20.02
CA LYS A 29 -7.10 13.49 21.13
C LYS A 29 -8.47 14.04 20.79
N GLY A 30 -8.69 14.45 19.53
CA GLY A 30 -9.97 14.97 19.04
C GLY A 30 -11.08 13.94 18.95
N ASP A 31 -10.75 12.64 18.81
CA ASP A 31 -11.74 11.57 18.62
C ASP A 31 -11.98 10.77 19.92
N SER A 32 -12.98 11.17 20.68
CA SER A 32 -13.38 10.48 21.91
C SER A 32 -14.03 9.11 21.63
N ALA A 33 -14.72 8.96 20.49
CA ALA A 33 -15.34 7.71 20.11
C ALA A 33 -14.28 6.65 19.79
N LEU A 34 -13.25 7.00 19.01
CA LEU A 34 -12.12 6.14 18.73
C LEU A 34 -11.45 5.66 20.02
N ARG A 35 -11.10 6.58 20.92
CA ARG A 35 -10.43 6.23 22.19
C ARG A 35 -11.30 5.30 23.06
N ASN A 36 -12.59 5.53 23.11
CA ASN A 36 -13.51 4.68 23.86
C ASN A 36 -13.56 3.26 23.27
N TRP A 37 -13.68 3.13 21.94
CA TRP A 37 -13.66 1.83 21.27
C TRP A 37 -12.34 1.08 21.48
N ILE A 38 -11.20 1.76 21.39
CA ILE A 38 -9.88 1.15 21.66
C ILE A 38 -9.81 0.59 23.08
N LYS A 39 -10.33 1.33 24.06
CA LYS A 39 -10.40 0.87 25.46
C LYS A 39 -11.29 -0.38 25.60
N VAL A 40 -12.50 -0.35 25.00
CA VAL A 40 -13.48 -1.45 25.10
C VAL A 40 -12.96 -2.71 24.40
N GLN A 41 -12.26 -2.56 23.29
CA GLN A 41 -11.75 -3.68 22.49
C GLN A 41 -10.35 -4.18 22.92
N GLY A 42 -9.83 -3.71 24.05
CA GLY A 42 -8.57 -4.22 24.63
C GLY A 42 -7.30 -3.68 23.99
N GLY A 43 -7.35 -2.53 23.34
CA GLY A 43 -6.17 -1.89 22.73
C GLY A 43 -5.57 -0.76 23.57
N ILE A 44 -5.98 -0.57 24.80
CA ILE A 44 -5.62 0.58 25.65
C ILE A 44 -4.11 0.70 25.89
N GLU A 45 -3.38 -0.41 25.96
CA GLU A 45 -1.93 -0.43 26.14
C GLU A 45 -1.16 0.24 24.99
N HIS A 46 -1.79 0.44 23.84
CA HIS A 46 -1.20 1.09 22.67
C HIS A 46 -1.44 2.61 22.61
N SER A 47 -2.11 3.20 23.61
CA SER A 47 -2.55 4.60 23.59
C SER A 47 -1.45 5.61 23.32
N ASP A 48 -0.25 5.40 23.86
CA ASP A 48 0.88 6.32 23.65
C ASP A 48 1.35 6.32 22.19
N HIS A 49 1.45 5.14 21.59
CA HIS A 49 1.79 5.03 20.17
C HIS A 49 0.69 5.64 19.28
N LEU A 50 -0.57 5.34 19.57
CA LEU A 50 -1.72 5.86 18.83
C LEU A 50 -1.82 7.39 18.96
N ALA A 51 -1.57 7.95 20.15
CA ALA A 51 -1.56 9.38 20.39
C ALA A 51 -0.43 10.09 19.60
N ARG A 52 0.76 9.48 19.57
CA ARG A 52 1.88 10.00 18.77
C ARG A 52 1.53 10.01 17.29
N VAL A 53 0.99 8.91 16.78
CA VAL A 53 0.62 8.79 15.36
C VAL A 53 -0.54 9.72 15.02
N GLY A 54 -1.55 9.84 15.88
CA GLY A 54 -2.67 10.76 15.68
C GLY A 54 -2.25 12.22 15.53
N ARG A 55 -1.20 12.64 16.27
CA ARG A 55 -0.62 13.98 16.07
C ARG A 55 0.13 14.11 14.74
N LEU A 56 0.94 13.11 14.38
CA LEU A 56 1.72 13.15 13.12
C LEU A 56 0.83 13.14 11.88
N THR A 57 -0.19 12.28 11.87
CA THR A 57 -1.13 12.17 10.75
C THR A 57 -2.07 13.36 10.65
N GLY A 58 -2.32 14.04 11.78
CA GLY A 58 -3.17 15.23 11.83
C GLY A 58 -2.47 16.55 11.52
N LEU A 59 -1.16 16.55 11.22
CA LEU A 59 -0.45 17.76 10.83
C LEU A 59 -0.94 18.30 9.48
N GLU A 60 -1.03 19.61 9.37
CA GLU A 60 -1.27 20.32 8.12
C GLU A 60 -0.32 19.88 7.01
N GLU A 61 0.97 19.70 7.33
CA GLU A 61 1.97 19.22 6.40
C GLU A 61 1.62 17.82 5.83
N THR A 62 1.04 16.92 6.65
CA THR A 62 0.63 15.59 6.21
C THR A 62 -0.54 15.68 5.25
N PHE A 63 -1.53 16.54 5.53
CA PHE A 63 -2.65 16.79 4.62
C PHE A 63 -2.19 17.44 3.31
N GLU A 64 -1.24 18.38 3.35
CA GLU A 64 -0.67 18.99 2.15
C GLU A 64 0.09 17.96 1.30
N LYS A 65 0.90 17.09 1.91
CA LYS A 65 1.56 15.98 1.20
C LYS A 65 0.53 15.04 0.56
N ALA A 66 -0.55 14.72 1.27
CA ALA A 66 -1.64 13.91 0.74
C ALA A 66 -2.31 14.58 -0.46
N HIS A 67 -2.59 15.89 -0.37
CA HIS A 67 -3.11 16.67 -1.48
C HIS A 67 -2.18 16.62 -2.70
N GLN A 68 -0.89 16.85 -2.52
CA GLN A 68 0.10 16.80 -3.60
C GLN A 68 0.22 15.41 -4.23
N ALA A 69 0.28 14.35 -3.43
CA ALA A 69 0.36 12.98 -3.93
C ALA A 69 -0.86 12.56 -4.76
N ASN A 70 -2.07 13.05 -4.40
CA ASN A 70 -3.29 12.78 -5.15
C ASN A 70 -3.45 13.70 -6.38
N ARG A 71 -3.02 14.95 -6.29
CA ARG A 71 -3.06 15.91 -7.40
C ARG A 71 -2.07 15.53 -8.50
N TYR A 72 -0.88 15.11 -8.11
CA TYR A 72 0.19 14.66 -9.01
C TYR A 72 0.34 13.15 -8.86
N GLY A 73 -0.68 12.42 -9.35
CA GLY A 73 -0.74 10.96 -9.26
C GLY A 73 0.44 10.26 -9.94
N PRO A 74 0.60 8.96 -9.71
CA PRO A 74 1.69 8.19 -10.30
C PRO A 74 1.63 8.15 -11.82
N GLU A 75 2.80 8.08 -12.47
CA GLU A 75 2.96 7.99 -13.91
C GLU A 75 3.59 6.67 -14.33
N LEU A 76 3.01 6.02 -15.34
CA LEU A 76 3.59 4.80 -15.92
C LEU A 76 4.73 5.14 -16.89
N ARG A 77 5.89 4.56 -16.61
CA ARG A 77 7.03 4.48 -17.52
C ARG A 77 7.17 3.03 -18.00
N ALA A 78 6.34 2.63 -18.94
CA ALA A 78 6.40 1.27 -19.48
C ALA A 78 7.69 1.03 -20.28
N TYR A 79 8.17 2.05 -20.97
CA TYR A 79 9.37 2.02 -21.80
C TYR A 79 10.32 3.17 -21.47
N ASP A 80 11.61 2.95 -21.68
CA ASP A 80 12.59 4.02 -21.67
C ASP A 80 12.53 4.82 -22.98
N ARG A 81 13.41 5.85 -23.11
CA ARG A 81 13.47 6.71 -24.31
C ARG A 81 13.96 5.97 -25.58
N TYR A 82 14.47 4.77 -25.44
CA TYR A 82 14.95 3.94 -26.56
C TYR A 82 13.93 2.86 -26.97
N GLY A 83 12.77 2.81 -26.30
CA GLY A 83 11.74 1.80 -26.54
C GLY A 83 11.95 0.48 -25.81
N MET A 84 12.93 0.40 -24.91
CA MET A 84 13.15 -0.79 -24.09
C MET A 84 12.17 -0.79 -22.91
N ARG A 85 11.53 -1.94 -22.68
CA ARG A 85 10.52 -2.06 -21.61
C ARG A 85 11.17 -2.04 -20.23
N ILE A 86 10.73 -1.12 -19.39
CA ILE A 86 11.22 -0.94 -18.02
C ILE A 86 10.16 -1.19 -16.94
N ASN A 87 8.86 -1.19 -17.27
CA ASN A 87 7.75 -1.47 -16.35
C ASN A 87 7.86 -0.72 -15.01
N SER A 88 8.15 0.56 -15.04
CA SER A 88 8.32 1.40 -13.86
C SER A 88 7.11 2.31 -13.68
N VAL A 89 6.76 2.59 -12.42
CA VAL A 89 5.79 3.62 -12.05
C VAL A 89 6.53 4.63 -11.18
N GLU A 90 6.48 5.89 -11.61
CA GLU A 90 7.05 7.03 -10.89
C GLU A 90 5.98 7.67 -10.01
N TYR A 91 6.35 8.03 -8.79
CA TYR A 91 5.46 8.68 -7.83
C TYR A 91 5.99 10.06 -7.46
N HIS A 92 5.08 10.96 -7.14
CA HIS A 92 5.44 12.26 -6.59
C HIS A 92 6.23 12.10 -5.27
N PRO A 93 7.23 12.96 -4.96
CA PRO A 93 8.00 12.86 -3.71
C PRO A 93 7.13 12.80 -2.45
N ALA A 94 6.03 13.54 -2.40
CA ALA A 94 5.10 13.52 -1.28
C ALA A 94 4.50 12.12 -1.02
N TYR A 95 4.29 11.29 -2.05
CA TYR A 95 3.88 9.89 -1.86
C TYR A 95 4.93 9.11 -1.07
N HIS A 96 6.21 9.28 -1.42
CA HIS A 96 7.30 8.60 -0.71
C HIS A 96 7.45 9.08 0.74
N ASP A 97 7.22 10.37 1.02
CA ASP A 97 7.20 10.91 2.38
C ASP A 97 6.07 10.28 3.21
N LEU A 98 4.88 10.13 2.61
CA LEU A 98 3.74 9.48 3.26
C LEU A 98 3.97 7.97 3.47
N MET A 99 4.63 7.29 2.53
CA MET A 99 5.05 5.90 2.68
C MET A 99 6.05 5.74 3.83
N ASP A 100 7.03 6.63 3.94
CA ASP A 100 7.99 6.62 5.05
C ASP A 100 7.30 6.89 6.39
N LEU A 101 6.39 7.87 6.44
CA LEU A 101 5.57 8.13 7.62
C LEU A 101 4.76 6.89 8.03
N ALA A 102 4.13 6.19 7.07
CA ALA A 102 3.33 5.01 7.35
C ALA A 102 4.18 3.84 7.85
N ILE A 103 5.28 3.52 7.17
CA ILE A 103 6.15 2.38 7.49
C ILE A 103 6.89 2.61 8.82
N SER A 104 7.47 3.80 9.04
CA SER A 104 8.17 4.14 10.28
C SER A 104 7.25 4.11 11.51
N ASN A 105 5.94 4.27 11.31
CA ASN A 105 4.93 4.18 12.35
C ASN A 105 4.19 2.82 12.38
N LYS A 106 4.72 1.80 11.71
CA LYS A 106 4.27 0.40 11.77
C LYS A 106 2.86 0.17 11.21
N MET A 107 2.40 0.97 10.24
CA MET A 107 1.04 0.85 9.69
C MET A 107 0.81 -0.44 8.89
N HIS A 108 1.86 -1.16 8.54
CA HIS A 108 1.82 -2.45 7.81
C HIS A 108 2.03 -3.66 8.72
N ASN A 109 2.56 -3.51 9.92
CA ASN A 109 3.00 -4.65 10.74
C ASN A 109 2.68 -4.53 12.23
N PHE A 110 1.98 -3.49 12.67
CA PHE A 110 1.69 -3.22 14.09
C PHE A 110 1.01 -4.41 14.77
N ALA A 111 0.01 -5.00 14.13
CA ALA A 111 -0.73 -6.13 14.68
C ALA A 111 0.17 -7.34 14.92
N TRP A 112 1.04 -7.64 13.97
CA TRP A 112 1.96 -8.78 14.01
C TRP A 112 3.10 -8.60 15.01
N ALA A 113 3.50 -7.35 15.26
CA ALA A 113 4.45 -7.02 16.32
C ALA A 113 3.83 -7.06 17.74
N ASN A 114 2.49 -7.07 17.84
CA ASN A 114 1.74 -7.02 19.10
C ASN A 114 0.66 -8.12 19.17
N GLU A 115 0.93 -9.30 18.67
CA GLU A 115 -0.01 -10.43 18.68
C GLU A 115 -0.44 -10.78 20.11
N GLY A 116 -1.74 -11.07 20.28
CA GLY A 116 -2.32 -11.41 21.58
C GLY A 116 -2.47 -10.24 22.56
N LYS A 117 -2.11 -9.01 22.14
CA LYS A 117 -2.12 -7.81 22.99
C LYS A 117 -2.97 -6.68 22.39
N GLY A 118 -4.10 -6.98 21.80
CA GLY A 118 -4.92 -5.97 21.12
C GLY A 118 -4.25 -5.38 19.86
N GLY A 119 -3.26 -6.07 19.28
CA GLY A 119 -2.50 -5.58 18.15
C GLY A 119 -3.34 -5.26 16.91
N HIS A 120 -4.33 -6.08 16.59
CA HIS A 120 -5.27 -5.82 15.49
C HIS A 120 -6.18 -4.62 15.76
N VAL A 121 -6.55 -4.38 17.02
CA VAL A 121 -7.31 -3.20 17.43
C VAL A 121 -6.46 -1.94 17.23
N GLY A 122 -5.20 -1.96 17.67
CA GLY A 122 -4.23 -0.88 17.41
C GLY A 122 -4.00 -0.64 15.93
N GLN A 123 -3.82 -1.72 15.14
CA GLN A 123 -3.69 -1.64 13.68
C GLN A 123 -4.88 -0.93 13.03
N SER A 124 -6.10 -1.27 13.44
CA SER A 124 -7.32 -0.66 12.91
C SER A 124 -7.39 0.84 13.26
N ALA A 125 -6.98 1.23 14.46
CA ALA A 125 -6.93 2.62 14.87
C ALA A 125 -5.89 3.42 14.05
N LEU A 126 -4.71 2.85 13.82
CA LEU A 126 -3.68 3.46 12.95
C LEU A 126 -4.22 3.69 11.53
N THR A 127 -4.85 2.66 10.96
CA THR A 127 -5.48 2.74 9.64
C THR A 127 -6.55 3.82 9.59
N TYR A 128 -7.44 3.84 10.58
CA TYR A 128 -8.53 4.83 10.68
C TYR A 128 -7.99 6.27 10.72
N MET A 129 -6.99 6.54 11.54
CA MET A 129 -6.40 7.88 11.64
C MET A 129 -5.65 8.28 10.36
N PHE A 130 -4.87 7.37 9.77
CA PHE A 130 -4.09 7.69 8.58
C PHE A 130 -4.97 7.85 7.33
N CYS A 131 -6.07 7.11 7.21
CA CYS A 131 -7.00 7.25 6.10
C CYS A 131 -7.71 8.62 6.04
N GLN A 132 -7.67 9.42 7.12
CA GLN A 132 -8.25 10.76 7.09
C GLN A 132 -7.46 11.72 6.18
N PRO A 133 -6.11 11.87 6.30
CA PRO A 133 -5.35 12.61 5.31
C PRO A 133 -5.12 11.85 4.00
N GLU A 134 -4.88 10.51 4.05
CA GLU A 134 -4.40 9.78 2.88
C GLU A 134 -4.81 8.30 2.88
N GLY A 135 -5.71 7.95 1.96
CA GLY A 135 -6.17 6.56 1.79
C GLY A 135 -5.31 5.73 0.82
N GLY A 136 -4.61 6.35 -0.13
CA GLY A 136 -3.88 5.64 -1.19
C GLY A 136 -2.70 4.84 -0.68
N VAL A 137 -1.89 5.45 0.18
CA VAL A 137 -0.74 4.80 0.84
C VAL A 137 -1.19 3.62 1.71
N MET A 138 -2.40 3.68 2.28
CA MET A 138 -2.91 2.58 3.10
C MET A 138 -3.22 1.30 2.31
N CYS A 139 -3.36 1.37 0.99
CA CYS A 139 -3.54 0.19 0.16
C CYS A 139 -2.32 -0.76 0.21
N PRO A 140 -1.08 -0.34 -0.12
CA PRO A 140 0.09 -1.20 0.05
C PRO A 140 0.36 -1.58 1.51
N MET A 141 0.03 -0.72 2.49
CA MET A 141 0.12 -1.08 3.92
C MET A 141 -0.80 -2.25 4.26
N ALA A 142 -2.07 -2.18 3.85
CA ALA A 142 -3.07 -3.22 4.10
C ALA A 142 -2.71 -4.54 3.40
N MET A 143 -2.22 -4.51 2.17
CA MET A 143 -1.79 -5.71 1.46
C MET A 143 -0.59 -6.36 2.16
N THR A 144 0.43 -5.58 2.53
CA THR A 144 1.60 -6.09 3.26
C THR A 144 1.23 -6.65 4.64
N TYR A 145 0.29 -6.01 5.35
CA TYR A 145 -0.28 -6.56 6.59
C TYR A 145 -0.99 -7.91 6.35
N SER A 146 -1.79 -7.99 5.31
CA SER A 146 -2.66 -9.16 5.05
C SER A 146 -1.92 -10.37 4.49
N VAL A 147 -0.69 -10.22 3.98
CA VAL A 147 0.10 -11.34 3.44
C VAL A 147 0.64 -12.28 4.53
N VAL A 148 0.83 -11.80 5.75
CA VAL A 148 1.51 -12.52 6.83
C VAL A 148 0.89 -13.89 7.14
N PRO A 149 -0.44 -14.05 7.28
CA PRO A 149 -1.04 -15.36 7.50
C PRO A 149 -0.74 -16.35 6.35
N SER A 150 -0.77 -15.90 5.11
CA SER A 150 -0.46 -16.72 3.94
C SER A 150 1.01 -17.18 3.90
N LEU A 151 1.94 -16.27 4.23
CA LEU A 151 3.37 -16.61 4.32
C LEU A 151 3.65 -17.63 5.43
N ARG A 152 2.97 -17.54 6.54
CA ARG A 152 3.13 -18.47 7.67
C ARG A 152 2.76 -19.92 7.33
N LEU A 153 1.96 -20.15 6.27
CA LEU A 153 1.68 -21.49 5.75
C LEU A 153 2.89 -22.12 5.05
N SER A 154 3.88 -21.32 4.65
CA SER A 154 5.13 -21.80 4.06
C SER A 154 6.33 -21.33 4.92
N PRO A 155 6.87 -22.17 5.80
CA PRO A 155 7.95 -21.78 6.71
C PRO A 155 9.23 -21.27 6.02
N SER A 156 9.52 -21.75 4.81
CA SER A 156 10.66 -21.28 4.00
C SER A 156 10.45 -19.84 3.53
N LEU A 157 9.30 -19.52 2.94
CA LEU A 157 8.94 -18.18 2.50
C LEU A 157 8.81 -17.22 3.69
N ALA A 158 8.22 -17.66 4.79
CA ALA A 158 8.12 -16.85 6.00
C ALA A 158 9.52 -16.46 6.53
N ARG A 159 10.45 -17.40 6.59
CA ARG A 159 11.83 -17.14 7.05
C ARG A 159 12.55 -16.13 6.18
N GLU A 160 12.31 -16.18 4.88
CA GLU A 160 12.92 -15.27 3.91
C GLU A 160 12.34 -13.86 3.96
N TRP A 161 11.00 -13.75 3.95
CA TRP A 161 10.30 -12.48 3.74
C TRP A 161 9.97 -11.73 5.04
N MET A 162 9.60 -12.43 6.11
CA MET A 162 9.13 -11.79 7.35
C MET A 162 10.09 -10.76 7.94
N PRO A 163 11.44 -10.97 7.97
CA PRO A 163 12.34 -9.97 8.53
C PRO A 163 12.23 -8.60 7.85
N ARG A 164 12.05 -8.59 6.51
CA ARG A 164 11.89 -7.36 5.72
C ARG A 164 10.50 -6.75 5.85
N LEU A 165 9.46 -7.58 5.94
CA LEU A 165 8.08 -7.12 6.17
C LEU A 165 7.88 -6.54 7.57
N MET A 166 8.67 -6.95 8.54
CA MET A 166 8.64 -6.42 9.91
C MET A 166 9.52 -5.19 10.11
N SER A 167 10.28 -4.77 9.08
CA SER A 167 11.12 -3.57 9.11
C SER A 167 10.27 -2.29 9.20
N THR A 168 10.78 -1.29 9.90
CA THR A 168 10.18 0.04 10.02
C THR A 168 10.95 1.12 9.21
N LYS A 169 11.79 0.70 8.29
CA LYS A 169 12.55 1.59 7.40
C LYS A 169 11.97 1.49 5.99
N TYR A 170 11.56 2.60 5.41
CA TYR A 170 11.08 2.62 4.03
C TYR A 170 12.26 2.52 3.05
N ASP A 171 12.16 1.61 2.10
CA ASP A 171 13.16 1.42 1.05
C ASP A 171 12.49 1.43 -0.33
N LYS A 172 12.53 2.58 -1.01
CA LYS A 172 11.88 2.81 -2.30
C LYS A 172 12.68 2.31 -3.51
N ARG A 173 13.88 1.76 -3.30
CA ARG A 173 14.75 1.33 -4.40
C ARG A 173 14.11 0.19 -5.19
N ASP A 174 14.29 0.21 -6.50
CA ASP A 174 13.84 -0.85 -7.41
C ASP A 174 15.00 -1.82 -7.68
N ILE A 175 15.25 -2.69 -6.70
CA ILE A 175 16.34 -3.68 -6.67
C ILE A 175 15.81 -4.99 -6.07
N PRO A 176 16.54 -6.11 -6.18
CA PRO A 176 16.20 -7.37 -5.53
C PRO A 176 15.90 -7.21 -4.04
N ALA A 177 14.88 -7.93 -3.55
CA ALA A 177 14.42 -7.78 -2.16
C ALA A 177 15.50 -8.15 -1.13
N GLU A 178 16.41 -9.04 -1.49
CA GLU A 178 17.56 -9.45 -0.65
C GLU A 178 18.50 -8.28 -0.33
N GLU A 179 18.59 -7.30 -1.22
CA GLU A 179 19.45 -6.12 -1.08
C GLU A 179 18.75 -4.95 -0.38
N LYS A 180 17.45 -5.12 -0.02
CA LYS A 180 16.64 -4.08 0.62
C LYS A 180 16.58 -4.24 2.13
N THR A 181 16.39 -3.11 2.81
CA THR A 181 16.20 -3.06 4.27
C THR A 181 14.76 -3.38 4.67
N SER A 182 13.82 -3.23 3.76
CA SER A 182 12.39 -3.57 3.93
C SER A 182 11.81 -4.03 2.61
N ALA A 183 10.72 -4.76 2.68
CA ALA A 183 9.97 -5.19 1.53
C ALA A 183 8.47 -4.97 1.74
N MET A 184 7.75 -4.84 0.63
CA MET A 184 6.29 -4.77 0.61
C MET A 184 5.74 -5.80 -0.35
N ILE A 185 4.57 -6.35 -0.04
CA ILE A 185 3.90 -7.34 -0.87
C ILE A 185 2.53 -6.83 -1.29
N GLY A 186 2.30 -6.80 -2.60
CA GLY A 186 1.02 -6.49 -3.22
C GLY A 186 0.16 -7.74 -3.45
N MET A 187 -1.03 -7.54 -4.05
CA MET A 187 -1.95 -8.63 -4.36
C MET A 187 -2.58 -8.45 -5.73
N PHE A 188 -2.53 -9.48 -6.58
CA PHE A 188 -3.12 -9.52 -7.92
C PHE A 188 -4.17 -10.62 -7.99
N MET A 189 -5.38 -10.33 -7.54
CA MET A 189 -6.46 -11.32 -7.42
C MET A 189 -7.43 -11.29 -8.59
N THR A 190 -7.82 -10.09 -9.04
CA THR A 190 -8.89 -9.85 -10.01
C THR A 190 -8.41 -10.04 -11.44
N GLU A 191 -9.27 -10.58 -12.31
CA GLU A 191 -9.11 -10.67 -13.76
C GLU A 191 -10.25 -9.91 -14.47
N LYS A 192 -10.12 -9.63 -15.78
CA LYS A 192 -11.15 -8.84 -16.52
C LYS A 192 -12.54 -9.48 -16.48
N GLN A 193 -12.61 -10.79 -16.54
CA GLN A 193 -13.88 -11.53 -16.53
C GLN A 193 -14.49 -11.69 -15.14
N GLY A 194 -13.75 -11.41 -14.06
CA GLY A 194 -14.31 -11.55 -12.71
C GLY A 194 -13.37 -11.19 -11.58
N GLY A 195 -13.95 -10.60 -10.54
CA GLY A 195 -13.31 -10.29 -9.27
C GLY A 195 -14.11 -10.84 -8.09
N SER A 196 -15.45 -10.79 -8.17
CA SER A 196 -16.34 -11.38 -7.16
C SER A 196 -16.33 -12.91 -7.25
N ASP A 197 -16.28 -13.47 -8.44
CA ASP A 197 -16.05 -14.91 -8.65
C ASP A 197 -14.58 -15.16 -9.01
N VAL A 198 -13.77 -15.41 -7.98
CA VAL A 198 -12.35 -15.74 -8.15
C VAL A 198 -12.12 -17.16 -8.69
N ARG A 199 -13.15 -17.99 -8.82
CA ARG A 199 -13.05 -19.37 -9.36
C ARG A 199 -13.02 -19.37 -10.88
N SER A 200 -13.63 -18.38 -11.53
CA SER A 200 -13.67 -18.26 -13.01
C SER A 200 -12.38 -17.63 -13.59
N LYS A 201 -11.21 -17.94 -12.98
CA LYS A 201 -9.93 -17.38 -13.42
C LYS A 201 -9.36 -18.13 -14.61
N SER A 202 -8.69 -17.38 -15.51
CA SER A 202 -7.97 -17.90 -16.66
C SER A 202 -6.45 -17.95 -16.49
N THR A 203 -5.91 -17.29 -15.47
CA THR A 203 -4.48 -17.39 -15.14
C THR A 203 -4.13 -18.83 -14.74
N VAL A 204 -3.11 -19.39 -15.39
CA VAL A 204 -2.63 -20.77 -15.21
C VAL A 204 -1.26 -20.76 -14.56
N ALA A 205 -0.99 -21.72 -13.70
CA ALA A 205 0.32 -21.99 -13.12
C ALA A 205 0.77 -23.39 -13.51
N VAL A 206 1.90 -23.49 -14.20
CA VAL A 206 2.51 -24.75 -14.64
C VAL A 206 3.79 -24.99 -13.84
N PRO A 207 4.00 -26.18 -13.28
CA PRO A 207 5.24 -26.51 -12.58
C PRO A 207 6.47 -26.28 -13.45
N ASP A 208 7.51 -25.64 -12.91
CA ASP A 208 8.79 -25.43 -13.55
C ASP A 208 9.91 -25.47 -12.49
N LYS A 209 10.82 -26.43 -12.60
CA LYS A 209 11.93 -26.65 -11.66
C LYS A 209 11.42 -26.64 -10.19
N ASP A 210 11.90 -25.69 -9.41
CA ASP A 210 11.57 -25.56 -8.00
C ASP A 210 10.38 -24.60 -7.74
N GLY A 211 9.64 -24.22 -8.79
CA GLY A 211 8.54 -23.27 -8.71
C GLY A 211 7.46 -23.49 -9.74
N TYR A 212 6.88 -22.39 -10.20
CA TYR A 212 5.81 -22.37 -11.18
C TYR A 212 6.01 -21.23 -12.18
N LEU A 213 5.68 -21.46 -13.44
CA LEU A 213 5.47 -20.43 -14.44
C LEU A 213 3.99 -20.05 -14.45
N LEU A 214 3.71 -18.76 -14.27
CA LEU A 214 2.36 -18.22 -14.34
C LEU A 214 2.16 -17.52 -15.68
N THR A 215 1.03 -17.81 -16.33
CA THR A 215 0.61 -17.15 -17.58
C THR A 215 -0.81 -16.66 -17.41
N GLY A 216 -1.04 -15.36 -17.64
CA GLY A 216 -2.36 -14.79 -17.53
C GLY A 216 -2.36 -13.27 -17.46
N HIS A 217 -3.59 -12.71 -17.36
CA HIS A 217 -3.83 -11.28 -17.27
C HIS A 217 -4.49 -10.94 -15.93
N LYS A 218 -3.91 -10.00 -15.22
CA LYS A 218 -4.50 -9.45 -13.98
C LYS A 218 -5.03 -8.04 -14.23
N PHE A 219 -6.27 -7.82 -13.79
CA PHE A 219 -7.02 -6.61 -14.13
C PHE A 219 -6.89 -5.50 -13.09
N PHE A 220 -6.62 -5.82 -11.82
CA PHE A 220 -6.49 -4.84 -10.76
C PHE A 220 -5.26 -5.16 -9.90
N CYS A 221 -4.12 -4.59 -10.29
CA CYS A 221 -2.83 -4.80 -9.65
C CYS A 221 -2.40 -3.50 -8.96
N SER A 222 -2.71 -3.38 -7.68
CA SER A 222 -2.39 -2.19 -6.90
C SER A 222 -0.96 -2.24 -6.37
N ALA A 223 -0.34 -1.06 -6.26
CA ALA A 223 1.04 -0.87 -5.83
C ALA A 223 2.04 -1.76 -6.62
N PRO A 224 2.11 -1.59 -7.95
CA PRO A 224 2.90 -2.47 -8.83
C PRO A 224 4.40 -2.38 -8.60
N MET A 225 4.87 -1.44 -7.76
CA MET A 225 6.27 -1.30 -7.36
C MET A 225 6.59 -2.02 -6.04
N CYS A 226 5.67 -2.82 -5.47
CA CYS A 226 5.98 -3.73 -4.37
C CYS A 226 7.03 -4.77 -4.78
N ASP A 227 7.70 -5.38 -3.81
CA ASP A 227 8.83 -6.29 -4.01
C ASP A 227 8.38 -7.70 -4.42
N ALA A 228 7.17 -8.08 -4.03
CA ALA A 228 6.51 -9.31 -4.48
C ALA A 228 4.97 -9.13 -4.47
N PHE A 229 4.27 -10.15 -4.98
CA PHE A 229 2.82 -10.13 -5.08
C PHE A 229 2.23 -11.50 -4.75
N LEU A 230 1.11 -11.53 -4.02
CA LEU A 230 0.26 -12.72 -3.99
C LEU A 230 -0.62 -12.75 -5.24
N VAL A 231 -0.49 -13.81 -6.01
CA VAL A 231 -1.19 -14.00 -7.28
C VAL A 231 -2.01 -15.28 -7.24
N LEU A 232 -3.29 -15.21 -7.61
CA LEU A 232 -4.13 -16.41 -7.76
C LEU A 232 -4.00 -16.95 -9.18
N ALA A 233 -3.77 -18.26 -9.30
CA ALA A 233 -3.75 -18.98 -10.58
C ALA A 233 -4.32 -20.39 -10.42
N ASN A 234 -4.81 -20.96 -11.52
CA ASN A 234 -5.27 -22.35 -11.57
C ASN A 234 -4.09 -23.30 -11.78
N THR A 235 -4.11 -24.42 -11.06
CA THR A 235 -3.25 -25.57 -11.30
C THR A 235 -4.11 -26.74 -11.79
N ASP A 236 -3.57 -27.61 -12.67
CA ASP A 236 -4.33 -28.71 -13.26
C ASP A 236 -4.90 -29.69 -12.23
N SER A 237 -4.24 -29.88 -11.09
CA SER A 237 -4.59 -30.86 -10.08
C SER A 237 -5.35 -30.32 -8.87
N ASN A 238 -5.18 -29.06 -8.51
CA ASN A 238 -5.62 -28.51 -7.22
C ASN A 238 -6.56 -27.32 -7.31
N GLY A 239 -7.00 -26.94 -8.51
CA GLY A 239 -7.84 -25.76 -8.71
C GLY A 239 -7.06 -24.46 -8.41
N ILE A 240 -7.70 -23.50 -7.75
CA ILE A 240 -7.07 -22.19 -7.47
C ILE A 240 -6.05 -22.32 -6.34
N SER A 241 -4.84 -21.85 -6.63
CA SER A 241 -3.75 -21.74 -5.67
C SER A 241 -3.25 -20.29 -5.58
N CYS A 242 -2.61 -19.95 -4.46
CA CYS A 242 -2.02 -18.65 -4.20
C CYS A 242 -0.50 -18.75 -4.29
N PHE A 243 0.10 -17.95 -5.16
CA PHE A 243 1.53 -17.92 -5.43
C PHE A 243 2.15 -16.62 -4.95
N LEU A 244 3.34 -16.72 -4.34
CA LEU A 244 4.19 -15.56 -4.11
C LEU A 244 5.06 -15.33 -5.35
N VAL A 245 4.84 -14.22 -6.03
CA VAL A 245 5.53 -13.86 -7.28
C VAL A 245 6.45 -12.67 -6.98
N PRO A 246 7.77 -12.87 -6.94
CA PRO A 246 8.71 -11.79 -6.69
C PRO A 246 8.79 -10.87 -7.91
N ARG A 247 9.03 -9.58 -7.70
CA ARG A 247 9.27 -8.62 -8.77
C ARG A 247 10.65 -8.77 -9.42
N TRP A 248 11.63 -9.14 -8.60
CA TRP A 248 12.98 -9.51 -9.02
C TRP A 248 13.21 -10.99 -8.73
N MET A 249 13.71 -11.70 -9.70
CA MET A 249 14.08 -13.11 -9.55
C MET A 249 15.34 -13.24 -8.68
N PRO A 250 15.55 -14.39 -8.01
CA PRO A 250 16.74 -14.62 -7.18
C PRO A 250 18.08 -14.49 -7.93
N ASN A 251 18.05 -14.62 -9.27
CA ASN A 251 19.24 -14.43 -10.11
C ASN A 251 19.53 -12.95 -10.43
N GLY A 252 18.83 -12.01 -9.83
CA GLY A 252 18.99 -10.57 -10.03
C GLY A 252 18.38 -10.02 -11.33
N THR A 253 17.61 -10.81 -12.07
CA THR A 253 16.87 -10.33 -13.25
C THR A 253 15.43 -9.92 -12.86
N ARG A 254 14.84 -8.99 -13.61
CA ARG A 254 13.42 -8.66 -13.44
C ARG A 254 12.55 -9.84 -13.86
N ASN A 255 11.51 -10.10 -13.07
CA ASN A 255 10.50 -11.08 -13.44
C ASN A 255 9.62 -10.53 -14.59
N ASN A 256 9.00 -11.44 -15.34
CA ASN A 256 8.12 -11.12 -16.47
C ASN A 256 6.76 -10.63 -16.00
N LEU A 257 6.75 -9.44 -15.40
CA LEU A 257 5.56 -8.72 -14.96
C LEU A 257 5.39 -7.48 -15.84
N PHE A 258 4.49 -7.56 -16.83
CA PHE A 258 4.37 -6.54 -17.86
C PHE A 258 3.18 -5.63 -17.60
N ILE A 259 3.43 -4.42 -17.11
CA ILE A 259 2.40 -3.41 -16.89
C ILE A 259 1.86 -2.96 -18.25
N GLN A 260 0.54 -3.12 -18.45
CA GLN A 260 -0.13 -2.76 -19.70
C GLN A 260 -0.64 -1.31 -19.65
N ARG A 261 -1.30 -0.93 -18.58
CA ARG A 261 -1.77 0.44 -18.36
C ARG A 261 -2.04 0.71 -16.90
N MET A 262 -2.13 2.00 -16.57
CA MET A 262 -2.68 2.46 -15.29
C MET A 262 -4.19 2.57 -15.36
N LYS A 263 -4.85 2.34 -14.22
CA LYS A 263 -6.29 2.56 -14.10
C LYS A 263 -6.61 4.01 -13.81
N ASP A 264 -7.59 4.54 -14.51
CA ASP A 264 -8.26 5.78 -14.13
C ASP A 264 -9.25 5.48 -13.00
N LYS A 265 -9.04 6.08 -11.83
CA LYS A 265 -9.81 5.82 -10.61
C LYS A 265 -10.50 7.08 -10.12
N LEU A 266 -11.69 6.93 -9.55
CA LEU A 266 -12.43 8.02 -8.95
C LEU A 266 -11.72 8.60 -7.71
N GLY A 267 -11.18 7.73 -6.87
CA GLY A 267 -10.42 8.08 -5.66
C GLY A 267 -9.13 7.26 -5.54
N ASN A 268 -8.43 7.41 -4.43
CA ASN A 268 -7.18 6.67 -4.17
C ASN A 268 -6.12 6.93 -5.25
N LYS A 269 -6.01 8.18 -5.71
CA LYS A 269 -5.22 8.53 -6.90
C LYS A 269 -3.73 8.54 -6.66
N SER A 270 -3.30 8.73 -5.41
CA SER A 270 -1.89 8.66 -5.02
C SER A 270 -1.28 7.27 -5.19
N ASN A 271 -2.09 6.20 -5.09
CA ASN A 271 -1.66 4.82 -5.30
C ASN A 271 -1.87 4.39 -6.74
N ALA A 272 -0.85 3.79 -7.37
CA ALA A 272 -0.98 3.18 -8.68
C ALA A 272 -1.80 1.89 -8.61
N SER A 273 -2.68 1.70 -9.57
CA SER A 273 -3.35 0.42 -9.84
C SER A 273 -3.26 0.15 -11.33
N THR A 274 -2.85 -1.05 -11.70
CA THR A 274 -2.48 -1.38 -13.08
C THR A 274 -3.19 -2.62 -13.58
N GLU A 275 -3.16 -2.81 -14.90
CA GLU A 275 -3.39 -4.10 -15.56
C GLU A 275 -2.03 -4.71 -15.88
N MET A 276 -1.90 -6.01 -15.69
CA MET A 276 -0.62 -6.70 -15.80
C MET A 276 -0.74 -8.04 -16.52
N GLU A 277 0.19 -8.28 -17.42
CA GLU A 277 0.44 -9.61 -18.02
C GLU A 277 1.55 -10.33 -17.26
N LEU A 278 1.39 -11.66 -17.14
CA LEU A 278 2.29 -12.59 -16.49
C LEU A 278 2.85 -13.59 -17.52
#